data_bbac37f49f11a0aa4973602afa3bb333
#
_entry.id   bbac37f49f11a0aa4973602afa3bb333
#
_cell.length_a   1.000
_cell.length_b   1.000
_cell.length_c   1.000
_cell.angle_alpha   90.00
_cell.angle_beta   90.00
_cell.angle_gamma   90.00
#
_symmetry.space_group_name_H-M   'P 1'
#
loop_
_entity.id
_entity.type
_entity.pdbx_description
1 polymer ?
#
loop_
_entity_poly.entity_id
_entity_poly.type
_entity_poly.pdbx_seq_one_letter_code
_entity_poly.pdbx_strand_id
1 'polypeptide(L)'
;MANRSKKVVLSARVEPYLKAALELFATSRNEKIVKILETCVENGLNDRTITNPFKPRHKDQEKISFMVAFTAIWSENETLYKLRAGSLGSDFAGEELAMVAMFINGKKYFAGDFDVFGDLNGSVETFGFKPHMQPMVNLPLVEEEWPIVEEYVRFLANNKPFEPGYEDYKRMRSKAG
;
A
#
# COMPACT_ATOMS: atom_id res chain seq x y z
N MET A 1 10.47 23.30 -2.93
CA MET A 1 9.05 23.69 -2.76
C MET A 1 8.36 22.50 -2.14
N ALA A 2 7.77 22.65 -0.94
CA ALA A 2 7.05 21.56 -0.30
C ALA A 2 5.80 21.23 -1.14
N ASN A 3 5.78 20.02 -1.68
CA ASN A 3 4.65 19.50 -2.42
C ASN A 3 3.49 19.34 -1.42
N ARG A 4 2.49 20.22 -1.49
CA ARG A 4 1.28 20.09 -0.67
C ARG A 4 0.52 18.90 -1.23
N SER A 5 0.59 17.75 -0.56
CA SER A 5 -0.23 16.60 -0.90
C SER A 5 -1.71 17.05 -0.96
N LYS A 6 -2.41 16.65 -2.02
CA LYS A 6 -3.83 16.98 -2.16
C LYS A 6 -4.57 16.27 -1.03
N LYS A 7 -5.23 17.04 -0.15
CA LYS A 7 -6.11 16.48 0.86
C LYS A 7 -7.27 15.75 0.18
N VAL A 8 -7.56 14.54 0.64
CA VAL A 8 -8.69 13.74 0.18
C VAL A 8 -9.79 13.74 1.24
N VAL A 9 -11.03 13.49 0.83
CA VAL A 9 -12.16 13.40 1.75
C VAL A 9 -12.26 11.97 2.28
N LEU A 10 -12.19 11.84 3.61
CA LEU A 10 -12.52 10.60 4.32
C LEU A 10 -13.88 10.78 5.01
N SER A 11 -14.85 9.94 4.69
CA SER A 11 -16.17 9.94 5.32
C SER A 11 -16.33 8.72 6.23
N ALA A 12 -16.64 8.97 7.48
CA ALA A 12 -16.90 7.90 8.47
C ALA A 12 -18.07 8.29 9.37
N ARG A 13 -18.84 7.28 9.80
CA ARG A 13 -19.81 7.43 10.89
C ARG A 13 -19.12 7.07 12.19
N VAL A 14 -19.22 7.94 13.19
CA VAL A 14 -18.64 7.74 14.52
C VAL A 14 -19.74 7.83 15.58
N GLU A 15 -19.50 7.21 16.73
CA GLU A 15 -20.39 7.30 17.86
C GLU A 15 -20.57 8.77 18.33
N PRO A 16 -21.78 9.18 18.73
CA PRO A 16 -22.05 10.56 19.11
C PRO A 16 -21.13 11.12 20.21
N TYR A 17 -20.76 10.28 21.18
CA TYR A 17 -19.87 10.69 22.26
C TYR A 17 -18.45 11.00 21.76
N LEU A 18 -17.95 10.26 20.75
CA LEU A 18 -16.63 10.51 20.15
C LEU A 18 -16.63 11.83 19.38
N LYS A 19 -17.73 12.12 18.66
CA LYS A 19 -17.88 13.40 17.99
C LYS A 19 -17.86 14.56 19.00
N ALA A 20 -18.64 14.45 20.07
CA ALA A 20 -18.71 15.46 21.13
C ALA A 20 -17.34 15.65 21.83
N ALA A 21 -16.61 14.57 22.09
CA ALA A 21 -15.28 14.62 22.68
C ALA A 21 -14.28 15.34 21.76
N LEU A 22 -14.30 15.05 20.44
CA LEU A 22 -13.45 15.73 19.46
C LEU A 22 -13.76 17.22 19.37
N GLU A 23 -15.04 17.60 19.34
CA GLU A 23 -15.47 19.00 19.30
C GLU A 23 -15.02 19.76 20.55
N LEU A 24 -15.21 19.18 21.73
CA LEU A 24 -14.78 19.77 22.99
C LEU A 24 -13.27 19.93 23.07
N PHE A 25 -12.53 18.89 22.68
CA PHE A 25 -11.07 18.92 22.71
C PHE A 25 -10.50 19.94 21.71
N ALA A 26 -11.05 19.99 20.49
CA ALA A 26 -10.64 20.97 19.49
C ALA A 26 -10.88 22.42 19.97
N THR A 27 -12.04 22.68 20.57
CA THR A 27 -12.39 23.97 21.16
C THR A 27 -11.41 24.33 22.29
N SER A 28 -11.11 23.41 23.19
CA SER A 28 -10.18 23.64 24.32
C SER A 28 -8.75 23.95 23.88
N ARG A 29 -8.35 23.47 22.69
CA ARG A 29 -7.03 23.72 22.11
C ARG A 29 -6.99 24.84 21.09
N ASN A 30 -8.15 25.43 20.78
CA ASN A 30 -8.30 26.42 19.70
C ASN A 30 -7.74 25.88 18.35
N GLU A 31 -8.01 24.60 18.08
CA GLU A 31 -7.57 23.91 16.88
C GLU A 31 -8.76 23.44 16.05
N LYS A 32 -8.53 23.21 14.74
CA LYS A 32 -9.55 22.63 13.86
C LYS A 32 -9.74 21.13 14.17
N ILE A 33 -10.99 20.64 14.23
CA ILE A 33 -11.33 19.23 14.43
C ILE A 33 -10.56 18.34 13.46
N VAL A 34 -10.46 18.72 12.18
CA VAL A 34 -9.74 17.95 11.16
C VAL A 34 -8.27 17.74 11.56
N LYS A 35 -7.60 18.77 12.09
CA LYS A 35 -6.21 18.64 12.52
C LYS A 35 -6.06 17.70 13.71
N ILE A 36 -6.98 17.81 14.69
CA ILE A 36 -7.01 16.89 15.83
C ILE A 36 -7.21 15.44 15.36
N LEU A 37 -8.18 15.23 14.44
CA LEU A 37 -8.45 13.91 13.89
C LEU A 37 -7.25 13.34 13.13
N GLU A 38 -6.61 14.14 12.25
CA GLU A 38 -5.38 13.73 11.54
C GLU A 38 -4.31 13.29 12.54
N THR A 39 -4.05 14.08 13.58
CA THR A 39 -3.06 13.77 14.63
C THR A 39 -3.42 12.51 15.41
N CYS A 40 -4.69 12.35 15.80
CA CYS A 40 -5.14 11.15 16.53
C CYS A 40 -5.00 9.88 15.68
N VAL A 41 -5.34 9.94 14.39
CA VAL A 41 -5.20 8.82 13.47
C VAL A 41 -3.73 8.47 13.26
N GLU A 42 -2.89 9.47 13.00
CA GLU A 42 -1.45 9.28 12.79
C GLU A 42 -0.80 8.66 14.03
N ASN A 43 -1.06 9.21 15.23
CA ASN A 43 -0.55 8.66 16.48
C ASN A 43 -1.07 7.24 16.72
N GLY A 44 -2.37 7.01 16.52
CA GLY A 44 -2.97 5.68 16.68
C GLY A 44 -2.37 4.63 15.76
N LEU A 45 -2.02 5.00 14.53
CA LEU A 45 -1.32 4.10 13.60
C LEU A 45 0.16 3.95 13.95
N ASN A 46 0.80 5.01 14.45
CA ASN A 46 2.20 4.96 14.88
C ASN A 46 2.40 4.08 16.12
N ASP A 47 1.42 4.02 17.02
CA ASP A 47 1.44 3.15 18.19
C ASP A 47 1.21 1.66 17.85
N ARG A 48 0.77 1.35 16.62
CA ARG A 48 0.59 -0.03 16.16
C ARG A 48 1.92 -0.61 15.72
N THR A 49 2.38 -1.63 16.44
CA THR A 49 3.58 -2.40 16.09
C THR A 49 3.22 -3.58 15.20
N ILE A 50 4.00 -3.78 14.16
CA ILE A 50 3.90 -4.91 13.23
C ILE A 50 5.22 -5.65 13.16
N THR A 51 5.20 -6.90 12.70
CA THR A 51 6.42 -7.58 12.27
C THR A 51 7.04 -6.79 11.12
N ASN A 52 8.34 -6.53 11.19
CA ASN A 52 9.03 -5.75 10.17
C ASN A 52 8.95 -6.46 8.82
N PRO A 53 8.31 -5.87 7.79
CA PRO A 53 8.19 -6.48 6.48
C PRO A 53 9.48 -6.36 5.63
N PHE A 54 10.50 -5.68 6.15
CA PHE A 54 11.83 -5.58 5.53
C PHE A 54 12.82 -6.52 6.21
N LYS A 55 13.95 -6.78 5.56
CA LYS A 55 15.05 -7.48 6.22
C LYS A 55 15.59 -6.62 7.35
N PRO A 56 15.49 -7.05 8.61
CA PRO A 56 16.00 -6.27 9.73
C PRO A 56 17.53 -6.25 9.68
N ARG A 57 18.13 -5.11 9.98
CA ARG A 57 19.57 -4.97 10.13
C ARG A 57 20.05 -5.48 11.49
N HIS A 58 19.21 -5.30 12.51
CA HIS A 58 19.47 -5.67 13.89
C HIS A 58 18.24 -6.36 14.49
N LYS A 59 18.41 -7.17 15.54
CA LYS A 59 17.32 -7.92 16.20
C LYS A 59 16.25 -7.02 16.83
N ASP A 60 16.61 -5.82 17.25
CA ASP A 60 15.69 -4.82 17.79
C ASP A 60 14.71 -4.27 16.74
N GLN A 61 14.98 -4.54 15.47
CA GLN A 61 14.10 -4.15 14.35
C GLN A 61 13.13 -5.26 13.89
N GLU A 62 12.97 -6.34 14.64
CA GLU A 62 11.99 -7.40 14.31
C GLU A 62 10.55 -6.90 14.34
N LYS A 63 10.28 -5.88 15.16
CA LYS A 63 8.99 -5.17 15.21
C LYS A 63 9.22 -3.69 15.03
N ILE A 64 8.40 -3.09 14.20
CA ILE A 64 8.42 -1.65 13.92
C ILE A 64 7.02 -1.07 13.97
N SER A 65 6.92 0.26 14.09
CA SER A 65 5.65 0.96 13.93
C SER A 65 5.09 0.75 12.53
N PHE A 66 3.76 0.59 12.42
CA PHE A 66 3.08 0.54 11.12
C PHE A 66 3.39 1.77 10.28
N MET A 67 3.38 2.96 10.88
CA MET A 67 3.67 4.21 10.16
C MET A 67 5.10 4.28 9.64
N VAL A 68 6.07 3.72 10.35
CA VAL A 68 7.45 3.62 9.86
C VAL A 68 7.54 2.74 8.61
N ALA A 69 6.89 1.57 8.63
CA ALA A 69 6.83 0.70 7.46
C ALA A 69 6.09 1.36 6.29
N PHE A 70 4.94 1.97 6.58
CA PHE A 70 4.10 2.63 5.57
C PHE A 70 4.82 3.82 4.91
N THR A 71 5.48 4.67 5.70
CA THR A 71 6.21 5.83 5.18
C THR A 71 7.34 5.42 4.23
N ALA A 72 8.01 4.28 4.52
CA ALA A 72 9.06 3.75 3.66
C ALA A 72 8.56 3.38 2.25
N ILE A 73 7.31 2.95 2.13
CA ILE A 73 6.75 2.52 0.83
C ILE A 73 5.81 3.53 0.19
N TRP A 74 5.45 4.58 0.92
CA TRP A 74 4.47 5.56 0.44
C TRP A 74 4.90 6.21 -0.88
N SER A 75 3.93 6.42 -1.76
CA SER A 75 4.06 7.19 -2.99
C SER A 75 2.75 7.89 -3.29
N GLU A 76 2.81 9.09 -3.88
CA GLU A 76 1.62 9.74 -4.44
C GLU A 76 1.06 8.97 -5.65
N ASN A 77 1.91 8.16 -6.30
CA ASN A 77 1.49 7.21 -7.31
C ASN A 77 0.82 6.00 -6.64
N GLU A 78 -0.50 5.89 -6.80
CA GLU A 78 -1.31 4.86 -6.14
C GLU A 78 -0.88 3.45 -6.53
N THR A 79 -0.62 3.20 -7.80
CA THR A 79 -0.17 1.90 -8.30
C THR A 79 1.17 1.52 -7.69
N LEU A 80 2.11 2.46 -7.61
CA LEU A 80 3.44 2.20 -7.06
C LEU A 80 3.36 1.86 -5.56
N TYR A 81 2.62 2.63 -4.75
CA TYR A 81 2.54 2.29 -3.33
C TYR A 81 1.80 0.97 -3.09
N LYS A 82 0.76 0.67 -3.87
CA LYS A 82 0.07 -0.62 -3.80
C LYS A 82 1.00 -1.79 -4.19
N LEU A 83 1.79 -1.62 -5.26
CA LEU A 83 2.76 -2.63 -5.68
C LEU A 83 3.83 -2.87 -4.62
N ARG A 84 4.36 -1.79 -4.02
CA ARG A 84 5.29 -1.87 -2.89
C ARG A 84 4.67 -2.61 -1.70
N ALA A 85 3.46 -2.20 -1.29
CA ALA A 85 2.75 -2.82 -0.17
C ALA A 85 2.52 -4.32 -0.41
N GLY A 86 1.95 -4.69 -1.56
CA GLY A 86 1.70 -6.10 -1.90
C GLY A 86 2.99 -6.93 -2.00
N SER A 87 4.10 -6.32 -2.44
CA SER A 87 5.41 -6.99 -2.52
C SER A 87 6.03 -7.24 -1.14
N LEU A 88 5.54 -6.61 -0.08
CA LEU A 88 5.92 -6.91 1.31
C LEU A 88 5.19 -8.13 1.89
N GLY A 89 4.17 -8.62 1.21
CA GLY A 89 3.46 -9.86 1.58
C GLY A 89 2.08 -9.64 2.19
N SER A 90 1.35 -10.76 2.35
CA SER A 90 -0.04 -10.75 2.79
C SER A 90 -0.24 -10.27 4.22
N ASP A 91 0.72 -10.50 5.10
CA ASP A 91 0.65 -10.06 6.50
C ASP A 91 0.64 -8.53 6.64
N PHE A 92 1.26 -7.84 5.66
CA PHE A 92 1.28 -6.38 5.63
C PHE A 92 0.14 -5.78 4.80
N ALA A 93 -0.13 -6.34 3.63
CA ALA A 93 -1.01 -5.73 2.62
C ALA A 93 -2.35 -6.45 2.41
N GLY A 94 -2.54 -7.61 3.06
CA GLY A 94 -3.66 -8.50 2.78
C GLY A 94 -3.43 -9.40 1.56
N GLU A 95 -4.20 -10.48 1.47
CA GLU A 95 -3.98 -11.53 0.48
C GLU A 95 -4.16 -11.05 -0.97
N GLU A 96 -5.23 -10.31 -1.24
CA GLU A 96 -5.55 -9.88 -2.60
C GLU A 96 -4.43 -9.01 -3.19
N LEU A 97 -4.00 -8.00 -2.45
CA LEU A 97 -2.95 -7.09 -2.91
C LEU A 97 -1.59 -7.78 -3.03
N ALA A 98 -1.28 -8.71 -2.13
CA ALA A 98 -0.06 -9.51 -2.20
C ALA A 98 -0.07 -10.43 -3.44
N MET A 99 -1.21 -11.02 -3.78
CA MET A 99 -1.36 -11.84 -4.99
C MET A 99 -1.20 -11.03 -6.27
N VAL A 100 -1.77 -9.82 -6.33
CA VAL A 100 -1.60 -8.88 -7.46
C VAL A 100 -0.11 -8.55 -7.64
N ALA A 101 0.57 -8.14 -6.56
CA ALA A 101 1.98 -7.81 -6.61
C ALA A 101 2.85 -9.01 -6.98
N MET A 102 2.56 -10.20 -6.45
CA MET A 102 3.26 -11.43 -6.77
C MET A 102 3.10 -11.78 -8.26
N PHE A 103 1.89 -11.63 -8.81
CA PHE A 103 1.63 -11.86 -10.22
C PHE A 103 2.44 -10.90 -11.11
N ILE A 104 2.40 -9.60 -10.82
CA ILE A 104 3.14 -8.58 -11.58
C ILE A 104 4.65 -8.85 -11.52
N ASN A 105 5.21 -9.03 -10.32
CA ASN A 105 6.62 -9.25 -10.11
C ASN A 105 7.15 -10.56 -10.71
N GLY A 106 6.27 -11.57 -10.82
CA GLY A 106 6.62 -12.89 -11.38
C GLY A 106 6.46 -13.01 -12.90
N LYS A 107 5.83 -12.04 -13.57
CA LYS A 107 5.57 -12.12 -15.02
C LYS A 107 6.56 -11.29 -15.82
N LYS A 108 7.25 -11.96 -16.76
CA LYS A 108 8.17 -11.31 -17.70
C LYS A 108 7.48 -10.18 -18.51
N TYR A 109 6.17 -10.29 -18.70
CA TYR A 109 5.36 -9.28 -19.38
C TYR A 109 5.46 -7.89 -18.73
N PHE A 110 5.55 -7.83 -17.40
CA PHE A 110 5.67 -6.59 -16.64
C PHE A 110 7.12 -6.19 -16.33
N ALA A 111 8.11 -6.98 -16.75
CA ALA A 111 9.50 -6.67 -16.49
C ALA A 111 9.92 -5.37 -17.18
N GLY A 112 10.76 -4.59 -16.52
CA GLY A 112 11.28 -3.32 -17.01
C GLY A 112 12.51 -2.88 -16.25
N ASP A 113 12.78 -1.59 -16.24
CA ASP A 113 13.96 -0.96 -15.65
C ASP A 113 13.65 -0.11 -14.40
N PHE A 114 12.37 -0.02 -13.99
CA PHE A 114 11.98 0.73 -12.81
C PHE A 114 12.14 -0.13 -11.55
N ASP A 115 13.01 0.31 -10.62
CA ASP A 115 13.16 -0.30 -9.29
C ASP A 115 11.95 0.08 -8.43
N VAL A 116 11.11 -0.92 -8.12
CA VAL A 116 9.87 -0.71 -7.34
C VAL A 116 10.13 -0.09 -5.98
N PHE A 117 11.21 -0.49 -5.30
CA PHE A 117 11.48 -0.01 -3.96
C PHE A 117 12.39 1.21 -3.91
N GLY A 118 13.36 1.30 -4.82
CA GLY A 118 14.35 2.38 -4.81
C GLY A 118 15.08 2.49 -3.46
N ASP A 119 15.15 3.70 -2.95
CA ASP A 119 15.74 4.01 -1.63
C ASP A 119 14.77 3.90 -0.45
N LEU A 120 13.53 3.42 -0.69
CA LEU A 120 12.46 3.37 0.30
C LEU A 120 12.22 4.73 0.98
N ASN A 121 12.19 5.80 0.20
CA ASN A 121 12.02 7.17 0.68
C ASN A 121 13.08 7.58 1.74
N GLY A 122 14.33 7.16 1.55
CA GLY A 122 15.43 7.40 2.48
C GLY A 122 15.51 6.42 3.65
N SER A 123 14.59 5.46 3.75
CA SER A 123 14.56 4.50 4.86
C SER A 123 15.69 3.48 4.79
N VAL A 124 16.28 3.27 3.60
CA VAL A 124 17.51 2.45 3.44
C VAL A 124 18.66 3.06 4.24
N GLU A 125 18.84 4.37 4.14
CA GLU A 125 19.91 5.09 4.85
C GLU A 125 19.57 5.23 6.35
N THR A 126 18.32 5.68 6.66
CA THR A 126 17.92 6.01 8.03
C THR A 126 17.80 4.79 8.94
N PHE A 127 17.19 3.71 8.44
CA PHE A 127 16.88 2.51 9.24
C PHE A 127 17.65 1.27 8.77
N GLY A 128 18.36 1.35 7.65
CA GLY A 128 19.01 0.20 7.04
C GLY A 128 18.04 -0.82 6.46
N PHE A 129 16.83 -0.41 6.12
CA PHE A 129 15.81 -1.28 5.54
C PHE A 129 16.26 -1.83 4.20
N LYS A 130 16.02 -3.12 3.99
CA LYS A 130 16.22 -3.80 2.70
C LYS A 130 14.97 -4.61 2.38
N PRO A 131 14.41 -4.48 1.20
CA PRO A 131 13.30 -5.34 0.79
C PRO A 131 13.80 -6.79 0.62
N HIS A 132 12.90 -7.75 0.77
CA HIS A 132 13.22 -9.17 0.52
C HIS A 132 13.47 -9.45 -0.96
N MET A 133 12.84 -8.69 -1.83
CA MET A 133 13.00 -8.73 -3.29
C MET A 133 13.19 -7.30 -3.80
N GLN A 134 13.84 -7.15 -4.95
CA GLN A 134 13.96 -5.88 -5.67
C GLN A 134 13.40 -6.08 -7.09
N PRO A 135 12.07 -6.09 -7.24
CA PRO A 135 11.46 -6.27 -8.55
C PRO A 135 11.73 -5.05 -9.43
N MET A 136 12.08 -5.35 -10.69
CA MET A 136 12.28 -4.37 -11.74
C MET A 136 11.12 -4.48 -12.73
N VAL A 137 10.32 -3.42 -12.87
CA VAL A 137 9.08 -3.45 -13.66
C VAL A 137 9.03 -2.33 -14.70
N ASN A 138 8.18 -2.50 -15.70
CA ASN A 138 7.71 -1.42 -16.56
C ASN A 138 6.53 -0.73 -15.86
N LEU A 139 6.82 0.28 -15.04
CA LEU A 139 5.79 0.94 -14.21
C LEU A 139 4.63 1.51 -15.03
N PRO A 140 4.81 2.21 -16.17
CA PRO A 140 3.70 2.67 -17.00
C PRO A 140 2.78 1.54 -17.46
N LEU A 141 3.33 0.38 -17.85
CA LEU A 141 2.52 -0.78 -18.22
C LEU A 141 1.77 -1.36 -17.03
N VAL A 142 2.40 -1.39 -15.85
CA VAL A 142 1.75 -1.82 -14.61
C VAL A 142 0.59 -0.89 -14.26
N GLU A 143 0.76 0.42 -14.38
CA GLU A 143 -0.30 1.40 -14.15
C GLU A 143 -1.50 1.21 -15.08
N GLU A 144 -1.23 1.03 -16.37
CA GLU A 144 -2.26 0.81 -17.39
C GLU A 144 -3.05 -0.48 -17.12
N GLU A 145 -2.36 -1.56 -16.79
CA GLU A 145 -2.98 -2.88 -16.62
C GLU A 145 -3.41 -3.20 -15.19
N TRP A 146 -3.14 -2.35 -14.22
CA TRP A 146 -3.46 -2.59 -12.81
C TRP A 146 -4.91 -3.04 -12.57
N PRO A 147 -5.94 -2.35 -13.12
CA PRO A 147 -7.33 -2.77 -12.90
C PRO A 147 -7.63 -4.14 -13.48
N ILE A 148 -7.00 -4.48 -14.61
CA ILE A 148 -7.20 -5.78 -15.27
C ILE A 148 -6.54 -6.90 -14.45
N VAL A 149 -5.37 -6.63 -13.88
CA VAL A 149 -4.68 -7.61 -13.02
C VAL A 149 -5.46 -7.84 -11.72
N GLU A 150 -6.00 -6.80 -11.08
CA GLU A 150 -6.88 -6.96 -9.91
C GLU A 150 -8.09 -7.84 -10.24
N GLU A 151 -8.77 -7.57 -11.37
CA GLU A 151 -9.90 -8.39 -11.81
C GLU A 151 -9.48 -9.84 -12.09
N TYR A 152 -8.34 -10.03 -12.75
CA TYR A 152 -7.82 -11.36 -13.08
C TYR A 152 -7.48 -12.18 -11.83
N VAL A 153 -6.77 -11.59 -10.88
CA VAL A 153 -6.42 -12.26 -9.62
C VAL A 153 -7.69 -12.66 -8.85
N ARG A 154 -8.67 -11.75 -8.78
CA ARG A 154 -9.97 -12.03 -8.16
C ARG A 154 -10.75 -13.11 -8.92
N PHE A 155 -10.67 -13.11 -10.26
CA PHE A 155 -11.28 -14.14 -11.09
C PHE A 155 -10.67 -15.52 -10.78
N LEU A 156 -9.35 -15.64 -10.72
CA LEU A 156 -8.67 -16.91 -10.39
C LEU A 156 -9.04 -17.42 -8.99
N ALA A 157 -9.16 -16.52 -8.02
CA ALA A 157 -9.54 -16.89 -6.66
C ALA A 157 -10.96 -17.51 -6.61
N ASN A 158 -11.89 -17.00 -7.42
CA ASN A 158 -13.31 -17.36 -7.38
C ASN A 158 -13.73 -18.47 -8.35
N ASN A 159 -12.90 -18.85 -9.31
CA ASN A 159 -13.28 -19.78 -10.39
C ASN A 159 -12.46 -21.06 -10.44
N LYS A 160 -11.80 -21.45 -9.35
CA LYS A 160 -11.07 -22.72 -9.31
C LYS A 160 -11.98 -23.91 -9.64
N PRO A 161 -11.51 -24.87 -10.44
CA PRO A 161 -10.14 -25.05 -10.95
C PRO A 161 -9.84 -24.37 -12.30
N PHE A 162 -10.72 -23.50 -12.80
CA PHE A 162 -10.53 -22.85 -14.10
C PHE A 162 -9.53 -21.68 -13.97
N GLU A 163 -8.35 -21.86 -14.52
CA GLU A 163 -7.23 -20.91 -14.44
C GLU A 163 -6.70 -20.56 -15.84
N PRO A 164 -7.40 -19.69 -16.61
CA PRO A 164 -6.92 -19.26 -17.93
C PRO A 164 -5.64 -18.45 -17.79
N GLY A 165 -4.79 -18.48 -18.82
CA GLY A 165 -3.65 -17.58 -18.90
C GLY A 165 -4.09 -16.11 -18.95
N TYR A 166 -3.20 -15.18 -18.56
CA TYR A 166 -3.54 -13.75 -18.49
C TYR A 166 -4.01 -13.18 -19.84
N GLU A 167 -3.34 -13.54 -20.94
CA GLU A 167 -3.74 -13.12 -22.29
C GLU A 167 -5.08 -13.74 -22.72
N ASP A 168 -5.36 -14.97 -22.29
CA ASP A 168 -6.65 -15.61 -22.55
C ASP A 168 -7.76 -14.90 -21.79
N TYR A 169 -7.49 -14.53 -20.52
CA TYR A 169 -8.41 -13.75 -19.71
C TYR A 169 -8.73 -12.38 -20.36
N LYS A 170 -7.72 -11.65 -20.82
CA LYS A 170 -7.93 -10.37 -21.54
C LYS A 170 -8.80 -10.55 -22.79
N ARG A 171 -8.57 -11.64 -23.54
CA ARG A 171 -9.42 -11.96 -24.72
C ARG A 171 -10.86 -12.34 -24.32
N MET A 172 -11.05 -13.05 -23.22
CA MET A 172 -12.39 -13.36 -22.72
C MET A 172 -13.13 -12.09 -22.32
N ARG A 173 -12.47 -11.19 -21.58
CA ARG A 173 -13.01 -9.91 -21.14
C ARG A 173 -13.43 -9.03 -22.32
N SER A 174 -12.60 -8.93 -23.37
CA SER A 174 -12.88 -8.12 -24.56
C SER A 174 -14.05 -8.63 -25.42
N LYS A 175 -14.47 -9.90 -25.25
CA LYS A 175 -15.62 -10.48 -25.94
C LYS A 175 -16.93 -10.38 -25.16
N ALA A 176 -16.84 -10.06 -23.88
CA ALA A 176 -17.99 -9.95 -22.98
C ALA A 176 -18.54 -8.51 -22.85
N GLY A 177 -17.80 -7.50 -23.33
CA GLY A 177 -18.20 -6.10 -23.40
C GLY A 177 -18.50 -5.68 -24.84
#